data_8d070a016a86b154cb2aad843e5adc30
#
_entry.id   8d070a016a86b154cb2aad843e5adc30
#
_cell.length_a   1.000
_cell.length_b   1.000
_cell.length_c   1.000
_cell.angle_alpha   90.00
_cell.angle_beta   90.00
_cell.angle_gamma   90.00
#
_symmetry.space_group_name_H-M   'P 1'
#
loop_
_entity.id
_entity.type
_entity.pdbx_description
1 polymer ?
#
loop_
_entity_poly.entity_id
_entity_poly.type
_entity_poly.pdbx_seq_one_letter_code
_entity_poly.pdbx_strand_id
1 'polypeptide(L)'
;RRPTGGWADVMWDWSKSGTRHAARNRLLRRLPGVGSATAYRFGLVERAHYAYGVRRATESAARLGHRGVTVVEFGVAGGNGLLALAEHARHYAAATGVTVRVVGFDGGVGMPPAKDPRDLPYLFGPGFYTMDHERLRARLGDAELVIGDLARTLPDYLDTRALELRNHPVGFVALDLDHYTSTTTALELFRRPDHEHLLPRVTCYLDDLPGTVEQIGEAAAIAEFNAAHPDRAIGRVLGLRAFTPFDPPWADQIYVHHRLHHPDYAHLETGATGDQLPLAP
;
A
#
# COMPACT_ATOMS: atom_id res chain seq x y z
N ARG A 1 14.76 -26.13 -22.22
CA ARG A 1 13.39 -26.70 -22.16
C ARG A 1 12.73 -26.08 -20.94
N ARG A 2 11.66 -25.29 -21.11
CA ARG A 2 10.85 -24.74 -20.03
C ARG A 2 10.10 -25.89 -19.34
N PRO A 3 9.96 -25.90 -18.00
CA PRO A 3 9.08 -26.86 -17.34
C PRO A 3 7.65 -26.57 -17.79
N THR A 4 6.97 -27.54 -18.30
CA THR A 4 5.57 -27.46 -18.67
C THR A 4 4.72 -27.87 -17.48
N GLY A 5 3.82 -26.97 -17.03
CA GLY A 5 2.71 -27.30 -16.16
C GLY A 5 3.00 -27.33 -14.65
N GLY A 6 3.30 -26.19 -14.03
CA GLY A 6 3.40 -26.04 -12.60
C GLY A 6 2.74 -24.75 -12.11
N TRP A 7 2.63 -24.59 -10.79
CA TRP A 7 2.09 -23.39 -10.13
C TRP A 7 2.76 -22.08 -10.63
N ALA A 8 4.03 -22.17 -11.07
CA ALA A 8 4.74 -21.06 -11.71
C ALA A 8 4.06 -20.56 -13.00
N ASP A 9 3.39 -21.44 -13.76
CA ASP A 9 2.66 -21.03 -14.96
C ASP A 9 1.35 -20.30 -14.60
N VAL A 10 0.72 -20.65 -13.47
CA VAL A 10 -0.46 -19.96 -12.96
C VAL A 10 -0.09 -18.56 -12.48
N MET A 11 1.00 -18.42 -11.71
CA MET A 11 1.53 -17.11 -11.26
C MET A 11 1.97 -16.24 -12.45
N TRP A 12 2.61 -16.83 -13.46
CA TRP A 12 3.00 -16.12 -14.69
C TRP A 12 1.80 -15.60 -15.49
N ASP A 13 0.66 -16.28 -15.45
CA ASP A 13 -0.56 -15.83 -16.13
C ASP A 13 -1.23 -14.67 -15.38
N TRP A 14 -1.08 -14.57 -14.06
CA TRP A 14 -1.54 -13.44 -13.24
C TRP A 14 -0.79 -12.14 -13.57
N SER A 15 0.53 -12.19 -13.77
CA SER A 15 1.31 -11.03 -14.22
C SER A 15 0.80 -10.47 -15.55
N LYS A 16 0.27 -11.32 -16.43
CA LYS A 16 -0.36 -10.90 -17.70
C LYS A 16 -1.73 -10.25 -17.51
N SER A 17 -2.49 -10.57 -16.46
CA SER A 17 -3.77 -9.89 -16.18
C SER A 17 -3.54 -8.43 -15.78
N GLY A 18 -2.54 -8.16 -14.93
CA GLY A 18 -2.11 -6.80 -14.59
C GLY A 18 -1.65 -6.00 -15.81
N THR A 19 -0.92 -6.62 -16.75
CA THR A 19 -0.47 -5.96 -17.99
C THR A 19 -1.62 -5.62 -18.94
N ARG A 20 -2.68 -6.43 -19.01
CA ARG A 20 -3.87 -6.12 -19.82
C ARG A 20 -4.63 -4.92 -19.28
N HIS A 21 -4.82 -4.83 -17.95
CA HIS A 21 -5.44 -3.65 -17.33
C HIS A 21 -4.58 -2.39 -17.51
N ALA A 22 -3.28 -2.48 -17.34
CA ALA A 22 -2.35 -1.37 -17.58
C ALA A 22 -2.38 -0.90 -19.04
N ALA A 23 -2.39 -1.83 -20.00
CA ALA A 23 -2.49 -1.51 -21.43
C ALA A 23 -3.83 -0.84 -21.78
N ARG A 24 -4.95 -1.35 -21.25
CA ARG A 24 -6.27 -0.74 -21.40
C ARG A 24 -6.28 0.68 -20.83
N ASN A 25 -5.83 0.87 -19.61
CA ASN A 25 -5.80 2.16 -18.95
C ASN A 25 -4.93 3.17 -19.73
N ARG A 26 -3.77 2.73 -20.24
CA ARG A 26 -2.91 3.57 -21.07
C ARG A 26 -3.60 3.99 -22.38
N LEU A 27 -4.36 3.09 -23.01
CA LEU A 27 -5.14 3.41 -24.20
C LEU A 27 -6.26 4.40 -23.88
N LEU A 28 -7.04 4.18 -22.83
CA LEU A 28 -8.13 5.06 -22.41
C LEU A 28 -7.64 6.46 -22.05
N ARG A 29 -6.47 6.59 -21.42
CA ARG A 29 -5.84 7.91 -21.12
C ARG A 29 -5.50 8.73 -22.37
N ARG A 30 -5.37 8.10 -23.54
CA ARG A 30 -5.06 8.78 -24.81
C ARG A 30 -6.30 9.28 -25.54
N LEU A 31 -7.49 8.95 -25.07
CA LEU A 31 -8.72 9.44 -25.69
C LEU A 31 -8.88 10.95 -25.50
N PRO A 32 -9.36 11.67 -26.52
CA PRO A 32 -9.67 13.09 -26.39
C PRO A 32 -10.65 13.33 -25.22
N GLY A 33 -10.37 14.34 -24.39
CA GLY A 33 -11.21 14.70 -23.24
C GLY A 33 -10.90 13.97 -21.94
N VAL A 34 -9.96 12.98 -21.92
CA VAL A 34 -9.49 12.36 -20.69
C VAL A 34 -8.34 13.16 -20.09
N GLY A 35 -8.68 14.20 -19.33
CA GLY A 35 -7.71 14.95 -18.53
C GLY A 35 -7.29 14.20 -17.26
N SER A 36 -6.32 14.78 -16.52
CA SER A 36 -5.79 14.20 -15.29
C SER A 36 -6.89 13.89 -14.27
N ALA A 37 -7.79 14.81 -13.98
CA ALA A 37 -8.89 14.59 -13.03
C ALA A 37 -9.78 13.41 -13.42
N THR A 38 -10.12 13.27 -14.70
CA THR A 38 -10.88 12.12 -15.22
C THR A 38 -10.09 10.82 -15.07
N ALA A 39 -8.79 10.84 -15.39
CA ALA A 39 -7.94 9.67 -15.25
C ALA A 39 -7.90 9.18 -13.79
N TYR A 40 -7.73 10.08 -12.83
CA TYR A 40 -7.76 9.72 -11.40
C TYR A 40 -9.15 9.25 -10.93
N ARG A 41 -10.22 9.92 -11.36
CA ARG A 41 -11.60 9.53 -11.02
C ARG A 41 -11.92 8.10 -11.44
N PHE A 42 -11.45 7.66 -12.59
CA PHE A 42 -11.72 6.35 -13.16
C PHE A 42 -10.60 5.33 -12.97
N GLY A 43 -9.57 5.64 -12.18
CA GLY A 43 -8.46 4.72 -11.93
C GLY A 43 -7.64 4.39 -13.19
N LEU A 44 -7.60 5.31 -14.16
CA LEU A 44 -6.83 5.17 -15.40
C LEU A 44 -5.37 5.62 -15.24
N VAL A 45 -4.82 5.52 -14.04
CA VAL A 45 -3.46 5.91 -13.67
C VAL A 45 -2.57 4.69 -13.45
N GLU A 46 -1.27 4.87 -13.50
CA GLU A 46 -0.33 3.82 -13.12
C GLU A 46 -0.57 3.43 -11.65
N ARG A 47 -0.50 2.14 -11.32
CA ARG A 47 -0.71 1.64 -9.94
C ARG A 47 -1.94 2.29 -9.26
N ALA A 48 -3.13 2.14 -9.88
CA ALA A 48 -4.37 2.77 -9.40
C ALA A 48 -4.73 2.39 -7.95
N HIS A 49 -4.26 1.25 -7.45
CA HIS A 49 -4.33 0.84 -6.05
C HIS A 49 -3.53 1.79 -5.12
N TYR A 50 -2.38 2.27 -5.55
CA TYR A 50 -1.61 3.29 -4.81
C TYR A 50 -2.34 4.63 -4.82
N ALA A 51 -2.89 5.03 -5.99
CA ALA A 51 -3.73 6.23 -6.07
C ALA A 51 -4.93 6.15 -5.12
N TYR A 52 -5.57 4.98 -5.02
CA TYR A 52 -6.66 4.74 -4.06
C TYR A 52 -6.18 4.93 -2.62
N GLY A 53 -5.07 4.29 -2.24
CA GLY A 53 -4.50 4.38 -0.90
C GLY A 53 -4.12 5.81 -0.49
N VAL A 54 -3.42 6.54 -1.37
CA VAL A 54 -3.04 7.94 -1.13
C VAL A 54 -4.27 8.84 -1.00
N ARG A 55 -5.28 8.65 -1.86
CA ARG A 55 -6.55 9.38 -1.75
C ARG A 55 -7.20 9.17 -0.40
N ARG A 56 -7.34 7.91 0.05
CA ARG A 56 -7.94 7.58 1.35
C ARG A 56 -7.16 8.20 2.50
N ALA A 57 -5.83 8.14 2.45
CA ALA A 57 -4.97 8.72 3.47
C ALA A 57 -5.13 10.25 3.56
N THR A 58 -5.11 10.94 2.43
CA THR A 58 -5.24 12.41 2.40
C THR A 58 -6.65 12.89 2.77
N GLU A 59 -7.70 12.20 2.31
CA GLU A 59 -9.08 12.51 2.68
C GLU A 59 -9.32 12.31 4.18
N SER A 60 -8.81 11.22 4.77
CA SER A 60 -8.91 10.95 6.20
C SER A 60 -8.13 11.98 7.01
N ALA A 61 -6.87 12.25 6.65
CA ALA A 61 -6.05 13.27 7.31
C ALA A 61 -6.73 14.64 7.32
N ALA A 62 -7.27 15.09 6.17
CA ALA A 62 -7.97 16.36 6.07
C ALA A 62 -9.19 16.43 7.01
N ARG A 63 -9.99 15.37 7.07
CA ARG A 63 -11.20 15.30 7.92
C ARG A 63 -10.87 15.25 9.41
N LEU A 64 -9.75 14.65 9.77
CA LEU A 64 -9.24 14.61 11.14
C LEU A 64 -8.47 15.89 11.54
N GLY A 65 -8.33 16.85 10.61
CA GLY A 65 -7.65 18.13 10.87
C GLY A 65 -6.13 18.09 10.80
N HIS A 66 -5.54 16.98 10.31
CA HIS A 66 -4.10 16.90 10.07
C HIS A 66 -3.69 17.75 8.86
N ARG A 67 -2.56 18.44 8.98
CA ARG A 67 -1.98 19.22 7.87
C ARG A 67 -1.12 18.38 6.94
N GLY A 68 -0.77 17.18 7.36
CA GLY A 68 0.06 16.27 6.61
C GLY A 68 -0.22 14.81 6.91
N VAL A 69 0.21 13.94 6.02
CA VAL A 69 0.10 12.48 6.12
C VAL A 69 1.34 11.83 5.52
N THR A 70 1.74 10.68 6.03
CA THR A 70 2.81 9.85 5.46
C THR A 70 2.21 8.65 4.74
N VAL A 71 2.77 8.32 3.58
CA VAL A 71 2.46 7.11 2.81
C VAL A 71 3.75 6.29 2.65
N VAL A 72 3.66 5.00 2.85
CA VAL A 72 4.82 4.10 2.96
C VAL A 72 4.73 2.97 1.94
N GLU A 73 5.85 2.63 1.32
CA GLU A 73 6.04 1.40 0.55
C GLU A 73 7.13 0.55 1.19
N PHE A 74 6.81 -0.68 1.52
CA PHE A 74 7.78 -1.71 1.92
C PHE A 74 8.01 -2.65 0.74
N GLY A 75 9.27 -2.77 0.31
CA GLY A 75 9.66 -3.43 -0.92
C GLY A 75 9.60 -2.49 -2.12
N VAL A 76 10.70 -1.80 -2.40
CA VAL A 76 10.78 -0.78 -3.47
C VAL A 76 11.33 -1.37 -4.77
N ALA A 77 12.23 -2.36 -4.66
CA ALA A 77 12.86 -3.02 -5.81
C ALA A 77 13.35 -2.02 -6.88
N GLY A 78 12.88 -2.11 -8.11
CA GLY A 78 13.25 -1.21 -9.21
C GLY A 78 12.68 0.22 -9.11
N GLY A 79 11.86 0.54 -8.09
CA GLY A 79 11.38 1.88 -7.76
C GLY A 79 10.14 2.36 -8.52
N ASN A 80 9.54 1.56 -9.40
CA ASN A 80 8.36 1.99 -10.15
C ASN A 80 7.15 2.26 -9.24
N GLY A 81 7.02 1.51 -8.13
CA GLY A 81 6.02 1.72 -7.11
C GLY A 81 6.20 3.07 -6.42
N LEU A 82 7.37 3.30 -5.86
CA LEU A 82 7.69 4.52 -5.12
C LEU A 82 7.56 5.78 -5.98
N LEU A 83 7.93 5.71 -7.26
CA LEU A 83 7.74 6.81 -8.22
C LEU A 83 6.27 7.10 -8.48
N ALA A 84 5.44 6.06 -8.66
CA ALA A 84 4.00 6.22 -8.81
C ALA A 84 3.36 6.78 -7.52
N LEU A 85 3.81 6.29 -6.35
CA LEU A 85 3.36 6.78 -5.06
C LEU A 85 3.65 8.28 -4.90
N ALA A 86 4.85 8.74 -5.29
CA ALA A 86 5.22 10.15 -5.28
C ALA A 86 4.39 11.00 -6.27
N GLU A 87 4.04 10.47 -7.44
CA GLU A 87 3.14 11.13 -8.38
C GLU A 87 1.75 11.32 -7.78
N HIS A 88 1.18 10.26 -7.20
CA HIS A 88 -0.14 10.31 -6.56
C HIS A 88 -0.16 11.22 -5.33
N ALA A 89 0.92 11.23 -4.55
CA ALA A 89 1.10 12.13 -3.42
C ALA A 89 0.98 13.60 -3.84
N ARG A 90 1.70 14.00 -4.88
CA ARG A 90 1.59 15.38 -5.42
C ARG A 90 0.18 15.72 -5.90
N HIS A 91 -0.47 14.78 -6.60
CA HIS A 91 -1.83 14.99 -7.10
C HIS A 91 -2.83 15.22 -5.96
N TYR A 92 -2.84 14.35 -4.96
CA TYR A 92 -3.80 14.43 -3.87
C TYR A 92 -3.45 15.50 -2.83
N ALA A 93 -2.18 15.83 -2.64
CA ALA A 93 -1.79 17.00 -1.85
C ALA A 93 -2.38 18.30 -2.44
N ALA A 94 -2.30 18.47 -3.75
CA ALA A 94 -2.90 19.62 -4.43
C ALA A 94 -4.43 19.62 -4.34
N ALA A 95 -5.07 18.46 -4.35
CA ALA A 95 -6.53 18.33 -4.29
C ALA A 95 -7.12 18.54 -2.88
N THR A 96 -6.38 18.15 -1.83
CA THR A 96 -6.87 18.15 -0.43
C THR A 96 -6.29 19.26 0.42
N GLY A 97 -5.17 19.87 0.00
CA GLY A 97 -4.39 20.81 0.82
C GLY A 97 -3.56 20.13 1.93
N VAL A 98 -3.54 18.80 1.99
CA VAL A 98 -2.75 18.02 2.94
C VAL A 98 -1.38 17.72 2.34
N THR A 99 -0.29 18.04 3.04
CA THR A 99 1.07 17.64 2.63
C THR A 99 1.22 16.13 2.71
N VAL A 100 1.86 15.51 1.72
CA VAL A 100 2.07 14.06 1.71
C VAL A 100 3.56 13.77 1.71
N ARG A 101 4.03 13.06 2.73
CA ARG A 101 5.37 12.48 2.77
C ARG A 101 5.36 11.08 2.18
N VAL A 102 6.32 10.79 1.35
CA VAL A 102 6.46 9.49 0.69
C VAL A 102 7.75 8.84 1.17
N VAL A 103 7.64 7.62 1.69
CA VAL A 103 8.77 6.87 2.23
C VAL A 103 8.76 5.46 1.68
N GLY A 104 9.89 5.02 1.14
CA GLY A 104 10.10 3.64 0.71
C GLY A 104 11.16 2.96 1.56
N PHE A 105 10.94 1.70 1.94
CA PHE A 105 11.90 0.85 2.62
C PHE A 105 12.30 -0.31 1.73
N ASP A 106 13.61 -0.58 1.63
CA ASP A 106 14.13 -1.69 0.84
C ASP A 106 15.49 -2.14 1.35
N GLY A 107 15.83 -3.43 1.19
CA GLY A 107 17.15 -3.95 1.47
C GLY A 107 18.25 -3.41 0.56
N GLY A 108 17.88 -2.99 -0.66
CA GLY A 108 18.75 -2.40 -1.67
C GLY A 108 19.62 -3.39 -2.44
N VAL A 109 19.59 -4.65 -2.10
CA VAL A 109 20.42 -5.71 -2.70
C VAL A 109 19.59 -6.83 -3.36
N GLY A 110 18.29 -6.62 -3.48
CA GLY A 110 17.32 -7.62 -3.90
C GLY A 110 16.80 -8.46 -2.74
N MET A 111 15.99 -9.47 -3.05
CA MET A 111 15.35 -10.33 -2.06
C MET A 111 16.37 -11.00 -1.14
N PRO A 112 16.11 -11.04 0.18
CA PRO A 112 16.93 -11.81 1.12
C PRO A 112 16.75 -13.32 0.91
N PRO A 113 17.65 -14.15 1.42
CA PRO A 113 17.42 -15.59 1.53
C PRO A 113 16.18 -15.84 2.40
N ALA A 114 15.38 -16.85 2.02
CA ALA A 114 14.25 -17.32 2.82
C ALA A 114 14.76 -17.80 4.20
N LYS A 115 14.07 -17.37 5.26
CA LYS A 115 14.37 -17.73 6.66
C LYS A 115 13.34 -18.69 7.24
N ASP A 116 12.17 -18.77 6.63
CA ASP A 116 11.04 -19.60 7.05
C ASP A 116 10.49 -20.34 5.81
N PRO A 117 9.96 -21.57 5.94
CA PRO A 117 9.31 -22.25 4.83
C PRO A 117 8.15 -21.44 4.20
N ARG A 118 7.54 -20.54 4.96
CA ARG A 118 6.45 -19.65 4.50
C ARG A 118 6.93 -18.47 3.65
N ASP A 119 8.25 -18.26 3.52
CA ASP A 119 8.85 -17.28 2.62
C ASP A 119 8.83 -17.68 1.14
N LEU A 120 8.10 -18.72 0.76
CA LEU A 120 7.96 -19.23 -0.61
C LEU A 120 9.31 -19.50 -1.30
N PRO A 121 10.24 -20.26 -0.71
CA PRO A 121 11.58 -20.48 -1.26
C PRO A 121 11.59 -21.24 -2.60
N TYR A 122 10.45 -21.80 -3.00
CA TYR A 122 10.24 -22.45 -4.30
C TYR A 122 9.79 -21.49 -5.41
N LEU A 123 9.43 -20.24 -5.07
CA LEU A 123 9.01 -19.19 -6.02
C LEU A 123 10.07 -18.09 -6.14
N PHE A 124 10.65 -17.69 -5.01
CA PHE A 124 11.52 -16.53 -4.91
C PHE A 124 12.94 -16.93 -4.49
N GLY A 125 13.91 -16.46 -5.25
CA GLY A 125 15.32 -16.70 -4.97
C GLY A 125 16.05 -15.48 -4.43
N PRO A 126 17.13 -15.67 -3.62
CA PRO A 126 17.94 -14.57 -3.16
C PRO A 126 18.46 -13.72 -4.30
N GLY A 127 18.43 -12.39 -4.13
CA GLY A 127 18.91 -11.44 -5.11
C GLY A 127 17.94 -11.15 -6.27
N PHE A 128 16.70 -11.67 -6.25
CA PHE A 128 15.65 -11.21 -7.16
C PHE A 128 15.32 -9.75 -6.90
N TYR A 129 14.81 -9.04 -7.92
CA TYR A 129 14.34 -7.65 -7.80
C TYR A 129 15.41 -6.66 -7.29
N THR A 130 16.59 -6.67 -7.89
CA THR A 130 17.69 -5.74 -7.56
C THR A 130 17.34 -4.29 -7.89
N MET A 131 17.93 -3.36 -7.14
CA MET A 131 17.75 -1.93 -7.27
C MET A 131 18.94 -1.25 -7.95
N ASP A 132 18.67 -0.38 -8.91
CA ASP A 132 19.63 0.63 -9.39
C ASP A 132 19.48 1.88 -8.53
N HIS A 133 20.26 1.96 -7.46
CA HIS A 133 20.19 3.03 -6.45
C HIS A 133 20.41 4.42 -7.02
N GLU A 134 21.39 4.58 -7.90
CA GLU A 134 21.76 5.87 -8.47
C GLU A 134 20.63 6.40 -9.36
N ARG A 135 20.19 5.56 -10.28
CA ARG A 135 19.11 5.89 -11.20
C ARG A 135 17.78 6.17 -10.47
N LEU A 136 17.48 5.41 -9.42
CA LEU A 136 16.27 5.63 -8.65
C LEU A 136 16.34 6.96 -7.89
N ARG A 137 17.42 7.21 -7.15
CA ARG A 137 17.60 8.45 -6.39
C ARG A 137 17.49 9.71 -7.25
N ALA A 138 18.04 9.66 -8.47
CA ALA A 138 17.93 10.78 -9.43
C ALA A 138 16.49 11.12 -9.85
N ARG A 139 15.51 10.22 -9.61
CA ARG A 139 14.13 10.35 -10.04
C ARG A 139 13.13 10.56 -8.89
N LEU A 140 13.52 10.28 -7.66
CA LEU A 140 12.59 10.28 -6.50
C LEU A 140 12.06 11.67 -6.14
N GLY A 141 12.79 12.75 -6.45
CA GLY A 141 12.42 14.08 -5.98
C GLY A 141 12.42 14.13 -4.45
N ASP A 142 11.28 14.50 -3.85
CA ASP A 142 11.13 14.64 -2.39
C ASP A 142 10.79 13.32 -1.67
N ALA A 143 10.68 12.21 -2.38
CA ALA A 143 10.40 10.91 -1.74
C ALA A 143 11.67 10.37 -1.05
N GLU A 144 11.50 9.91 0.17
CA GLU A 144 12.57 9.34 1.00
C GLU A 144 12.74 7.84 0.69
N LEU A 145 13.99 7.41 0.52
CA LEU A 145 14.35 6.00 0.32
C LEU A 145 15.28 5.56 1.45
N VAL A 146 14.76 4.69 2.31
CA VAL A 146 15.47 4.09 3.44
C VAL A 146 15.99 2.72 3.03
N ILE A 147 17.31 2.60 2.95
CA ILE A 147 18.00 1.38 2.51
C ILE A 147 18.62 0.65 3.70
N GLY A 148 18.39 -0.64 3.78
CA GLY A 148 19.00 -1.54 4.76
C GLY A 148 18.05 -2.62 5.26
N ASP A 149 18.54 -3.43 6.20
CA ASP A 149 17.72 -4.46 6.86
C ASP A 149 16.53 -3.81 7.59
N LEU A 150 15.33 -4.17 7.19
CA LEU A 150 14.09 -3.61 7.69
C LEU A 150 13.94 -3.78 9.21
N ALA A 151 14.47 -4.88 9.77
CA ALA A 151 14.45 -5.12 11.23
C ALA A 151 15.25 -4.07 12.03
N ARG A 152 16.15 -3.34 11.36
CA ARG A 152 16.92 -2.25 11.95
C ARG A 152 16.39 -0.89 11.50
N THR A 153 16.16 -0.72 10.21
CA THR A 153 15.84 0.58 9.64
C THR A 153 14.44 1.06 10.03
N LEU A 154 13.46 0.16 10.22
CA LEU A 154 12.11 0.57 10.60
C LEU A 154 12.05 1.10 12.04
N PRO A 155 12.55 0.41 13.08
CA PRO A 155 12.60 0.97 14.43
C PRO A 155 13.38 2.29 14.50
N ASP A 156 14.56 2.35 13.90
CA ASP A 156 15.40 3.56 13.86
C ASP A 156 14.66 4.74 13.20
N TYR A 157 13.92 4.47 12.11
CA TYR A 157 13.12 5.48 11.44
C TYR A 157 11.98 5.99 12.34
N LEU A 158 11.22 5.09 12.94
CA LEU A 158 10.10 5.45 13.82
C LEU A 158 10.56 6.25 15.04
N ASP A 159 11.73 5.95 15.59
CA ASP A 159 12.29 6.68 16.73
C ASP A 159 12.85 8.05 16.32
N THR A 160 13.63 8.11 15.26
CA THR A 160 14.27 9.35 14.79
C THR A 160 13.26 10.32 14.16
N ARG A 161 12.16 9.82 13.59
CA ARG A 161 11.11 10.61 12.95
C ARG A 161 9.84 10.76 13.78
N ALA A 162 9.87 10.41 15.07
CA ALA A 162 8.68 10.42 15.93
C ALA A 162 7.91 11.75 15.91
N LEU A 163 8.60 12.90 16.01
CA LEU A 163 7.97 14.21 15.96
C LEU A 163 7.34 14.51 14.58
N GLU A 164 8.01 14.09 13.51
CA GLU A 164 7.50 14.28 12.15
C GLU A 164 6.27 13.41 11.91
N LEU A 165 6.28 12.18 12.41
CA LEU A 165 5.14 11.25 12.27
C LEU A 165 3.93 11.68 13.10
N ARG A 166 4.11 12.38 14.22
CA ARG A 166 3.00 13.02 14.94
C ARG A 166 2.30 14.09 14.10
N ASN A 167 3.07 14.86 13.33
CA ASN A 167 2.53 15.91 12.46
C ASN A 167 2.02 15.38 11.12
N HIS A 168 2.55 14.23 10.68
CA HIS A 168 2.25 13.56 9.42
C HIS A 168 2.06 12.06 9.68
N PRO A 169 0.99 11.65 10.37
CA PRO A 169 0.79 10.24 10.72
C PRO A 169 0.66 9.37 9.45
N VAL A 170 1.04 8.11 9.58
CA VAL A 170 0.93 7.16 8.44
C VAL A 170 -0.54 6.88 8.16
N GLY A 171 -0.96 7.07 6.92
CA GLY A 171 -2.33 6.86 6.45
C GLY A 171 -2.47 5.80 5.34
N PHE A 172 -1.37 5.47 4.65
CA PHE A 172 -1.34 4.40 3.67
C PHE A 172 -0.03 3.61 3.75
N VAL A 173 -0.14 2.30 3.60
CA VAL A 173 0.99 1.37 3.54
C VAL A 173 0.79 0.41 2.37
N ALA A 174 1.77 0.33 1.48
CA ALA A 174 1.90 -0.75 0.52
C ALA A 174 2.88 -1.78 1.06
N LEU A 175 2.47 -3.04 1.12
CA LEU A 175 3.30 -4.21 1.40
C LEU A 175 3.54 -4.92 0.05
N ASP A 176 4.80 -5.01 -0.37
CA ASP A 176 5.25 -5.62 -1.64
C ASP A 176 6.58 -6.33 -1.30
N LEU A 177 6.49 -7.34 -0.41
CA LEU A 177 7.64 -7.94 0.26
C LEU A 177 7.80 -9.43 -0.05
N ASP A 178 6.81 -10.05 -0.70
CA ASP A 178 6.76 -11.47 -1.06
C ASP A 178 6.87 -12.42 0.16
N HIS A 179 7.87 -12.21 1.02
CA HIS A 179 8.21 -13.09 2.13
C HIS A 179 7.34 -12.85 3.37
N TYR A 180 6.93 -13.95 4.01
CA TYR A 180 6.30 -13.95 5.33
C TYR A 180 7.15 -13.22 6.38
N THR A 181 8.46 -13.54 6.46
CA THR A 181 9.35 -12.95 7.46
C THR A 181 9.56 -11.45 7.26
N SER A 182 9.66 -11.00 6.02
CA SER A 182 9.77 -9.56 5.71
C SER A 182 8.49 -8.82 6.04
N THR A 183 7.33 -9.40 5.70
CA THR A 183 6.02 -8.83 6.03
C THR A 183 5.81 -8.75 7.54
N THR A 184 6.15 -9.83 8.29
CA THR A 184 6.08 -9.82 9.76
C THR A 184 6.92 -8.69 10.35
N THR A 185 8.10 -8.41 9.76
CA THR A 185 8.95 -7.30 10.18
C THR A 185 8.31 -5.95 9.86
N ALA A 186 7.71 -5.77 8.69
CA ALA A 186 7.02 -4.52 8.32
C ALA A 186 5.82 -4.23 9.25
N LEU A 187 5.14 -5.28 9.73
CA LEU A 187 4.02 -5.14 10.66
C LEU A 187 4.41 -4.59 12.04
N GLU A 188 5.72 -4.50 12.36
CA GLU A 188 6.19 -3.77 13.56
C GLU A 188 5.72 -2.31 13.57
N LEU A 189 5.51 -1.70 12.39
CA LEU A 189 4.89 -0.38 12.26
C LEU A 189 3.57 -0.28 13.06
N PHE A 190 2.77 -1.36 13.05
CA PHE A 190 1.45 -1.40 13.67
C PHE A 190 1.46 -1.93 15.12
N ARG A 191 2.59 -2.51 15.57
CA ARG A 191 2.71 -3.08 16.93
C ARG A 191 2.95 -2.03 18.01
N ARG A 192 3.48 -0.86 17.67
CA ARG A 192 3.77 0.17 18.66
C ARG A 192 2.53 0.57 19.44
N PRO A 193 2.63 0.71 20.77
CA PRO A 193 1.49 1.05 21.63
C PRO A 193 1.03 2.50 21.47
N ASP A 194 1.94 3.42 21.13
CA ASP A 194 1.64 4.82 20.88
C ASP A 194 0.74 4.99 19.64
N HIS A 195 -0.13 6.00 19.68
CA HIS A 195 -1.10 6.25 18.61
C HIS A 195 -0.63 7.28 17.59
N GLU A 196 0.37 8.06 17.97
CA GLU A 196 0.67 9.35 17.35
C GLU A 196 1.26 9.25 15.96
N HIS A 197 1.81 8.10 15.59
CA HIS A 197 2.46 7.90 14.29
C HIS A 197 1.52 7.32 13.22
N LEU A 198 0.26 7.00 13.55
CA LEU A 198 -0.71 6.40 12.62
C LEU A 198 -2.02 7.19 12.61
N LEU A 199 -2.72 7.21 11.49
CA LEU A 199 -4.14 7.54 11.48
C LEU A 199 -4.94 6.41 12.17
N PRO A 200 -6.15 6.70 12.70
CA PRO A 200 -6.99 5.68 13.33
C PRO A 200 -7.36 4.53 12.40
N ARG A 201 -7.37 4.78 11.10
CA ARG A 201 -7.59 3.82 10.01
C ARG A 201 -6.52 4.00 8.96
N VAL A 202 -5.63 3.02 8.81
CA VAL A 202 -4.57 3.03 7.79
C VAL A 202 -4.96 2.10 6.66
N THR A 203 -5.08 2.64 5.46
CA THR A 203 -5.30 1.80 4.27
C THR A 203 -4.03 1.02 3.97
N CYS A 204 -4.16 -0.28 3.73
CA CYS A 204 -3.07 -1.17 3.37
C CYS A 204 -3.34 -1.78 1.99
N TYR A 205 -2.30 -1.91 1.20
CA TYR A 205 -2.30 -2.69 -0.03
C TYR A 205 -1.30 -3.84 0.13
N LEU A 206 -1.72 -5.05 -0.23
CA LEU A 206 -0.91 -6.26 -0.18
C LEU A 206 -0.72 -6.80 -1.59
N ASP A 207 0.51 -6.75 -2.12
CA ASP A 207 0.78 -7.11 -3.53
C ASP A 207 0.73 -8.62 -3.76
N ASP A 208 1.23 -9.40 -2.82
CA ASP A 208 1.55 -10.82 -2.99
C ASP A 208 0.44 -11.79 -2.54
N LEU A 209 -0.79 -11.31 -2.42
CA LEU A 209 -1.94 -12.18 -2.12
C LEU A 209 -2.42 -13.01 -3.31
N PRO A 210 -2.43 -12.48 -4.56
CA PRO A 210 -2.92 -13.24 -5.70
C PRO A 210 -2.06 -14.46 -6.01
N GLY A 211 -2.71 -15.64 -6.07
CA GLY A 211 -2.01 -16.89 -6.38
C GLY A 211 -1.33 -17.56 -5.19
N THR A 212 -1.44 -16.97 -3.98
CA THR A 212 -0.97 -17.58 -2.73
C THR A 212 -2.12 -18.22 -1.94
N VAL A 213 -1.81 -18.79 -0.80
CA VAL A 213 -2.78 -19.37 0.14
C VAL A 213 -2.59 -18.76 1.53
N GLU A 214 -3.61 -18.87 2.38
CA GLU A 214 -3.66 -18.19 3.69
C GLU A 214 -2.52 -18.58 4.66
N GLN A 215 -1.83 -19.69 4.41
CA GLN A 215 -0.81 -20.23 5.31
C GLN A 215 0.61 -19.78 5.01
N ILE A 216 0.84 -18.99 3.96
CA ILE A 216 2.16 -18.58 3.49
C ILE A 216 2.21 -17.09 3.15
N GLY A 217 3.41 -16.54 2.98
CA GLY A 217 3.65 -15.18 2.53
C GLY A 217 2.97 -14.11 3.39
N GLU A 218 2.52 -13.05 2.75
CA GLU A 218 1.85 -11.91 3.39
C GLU A 218 0.56 -12.33 4.14
N ALA A 219 -0.21 -13.26 3.58
CA ALA A 219 -1.46 -13.71 4.18
C ALA A 219 -1.24 -14.34 5.57
N ALA A 220 -0.24 -15.20 5.71
CA ALA A 220 0.12 -15.82 6.98
C ALA A 220 0.58 -14.77 8.01
N ALA A 221 1.40 -13.80 7.59
CA ALA A 221 1.88 -12.73 8.46
C ALA A 221 0.73 -11.87 9.01
N ILE A 222 -0.24 -11.52 8.16
CA ILE A 222 -1.44 -10.77 8.57
C ILE A 222 -2.32 -11.60 9.52
N ALA A 223 -2.51 -12.90 9.24
CA ALA A 223 -3.32 -13.76 10.09
C ALA A 223 -2.73 -13.88 11.51
N GLU A 224 -1.41 -14.07 11.63
CA GLU A 224 -0.71 -14.13 12.91
C GLU A 224 -0.73 -12.78 13.64
N PHE A 225 -0.53 -11.68 12.93
CA PHE A 225 -0.65 -10.33 13.49
C PHE A 225 -2.04 -10.11 14.10
N ASN A 226 -3.09 -10.44 13.35
CA ASN A 226 -4.48 -10.28 13.79
C ASN A 226 -4.82 -11.15 15.00
N ALA A 227 -4.32 -12.38 15.05
CA ALA A 227 -4.50 -13.27 16.19
C ALA A 227 -3.86 -12.72 17.47
N ALA A 228 -2.68 -12.09 17.33
CA ALA A 228 -1.96 -11.48 18.45
C ALA A 228 -2.50 -10.10 18.86
N HIS A 229 -3.18 -9.39 17.96
CA HIS A 229 -3.59 -7.99 18.14
C HIS A 229 -5.03 -7.72 17.68
N PRO A 230 -6.06 -8.32 18.32
CA PRO A 230 -7.44 -8.19 17.88
C PRO A 230 -8.01 -6.74 17.98
N ASP A 231 -7.41 -5.91 18.83
CA ASP A 231 -7.77 -4.50 19.02
C ASP A 231 -7.24 -3.56 17.93
N ARG A 232 -6.38 -4.08 17.06
CA ARG A 232 -5.72 -3.33 15.98
C ARG A 232 -5.53 -4.19 14.73
N ALA A 233 -6.53 -4.98 14.38
CA ALA A 233 -6.48 -5.92 13.28
C ALA A 233 -6.43 -5.23 11.90
N ILE A 234 -5.90 -5.97 10.93
CA ILE A 234 -5.85 -5.61 9.53
C ILE A 234 -6.88 -6.44 8.79
N GLY A 235 -7.96 -5.81 8.32
CA GLY A 235 -9.07 -6.50 7.68
C GLY A 235 -9.22 -6.12 6.21
N ARG A 236 -9.61 -7.09 5.37
CA ARG A 236 -9.87 -6.85 3.95
C ARG A 236 -11.13 -5.99 3.78
N VAL A 237 -11.09 -5.02 2.86
CA VAL A 237 -12.26 -4.23 2.48
C VAL A 237 -13.20 -5.09 1.63
N LEU A 238 -14.34 -5.45 2.21
CA LEU A 238 -15.31 -6.31 1.54
C LEU A 238 -16.12 -5.54 0.48
N GLY A 239 -16.29 -6.16 -0.68
CA GLY A 239 -17.13 -5.64 -1.75
C GLY A 239 -16.58 -4.41 -2.48
N LEU A 240 -15.32 -4.03 -2.29
CA LEU A 240 -14.72 -2.84 -2.91
C LEU A 240 -14.83 -2.85 -4.44
N ARG A 241 -14.79 -4.03 -5.08
CA ARG A 241 -14.99 -4.19 -6.53
C ARG A 241 -16.27 -3.56 -7.04
N ALA A 242 -17.38 -3.70 -6.29
CA ALA A 242 -18.67 -3.13 -6.67
C ALA A 242 -18.69 -1.59 -6.69
N PHE A 243 -17.77 -0.95 -6.00
CA PHE A 243 -17.67 0.51 -5.86
C PHE A 243 -16.49 1.12 -6.61
N THR A 244 -15.71 0.29 -7.31
CA THR A 244 -14.57 0.76 -8.11
C THR A 244 -14.88 0.66 -9.60
N PRO A 245 -14.56 1.69 -10.39
CA PRO A 245 -14.77 1.63 -11.83
C PRO A 245 -13.98 0.48 -12.47
N PHE A 246 -14.60 -0.21 -13.43
CA PHE A 246 -13.97 -1.24 -14.27
C PHE A 246 -13.53 -2.51 -13.53
N ASP A 247 -14.09 -2.82 -12.36
CA ASP A 247 -13.84 -4.05 -11.61
C ASP A 247 -12.35 -4.43 -11.52
N PRO A 248 -11.51 -3.59 -10.92
CA PRO A 248 -10.07 -3.81 -10.93
C PRO A 248 -9.68 -4.97 -10.02
N PRO A 249 -8.76 -5.86 -10.46
CA PRO A 249 -8.33 -7.02 -9.68
C PRO A 249 -7.71 -6.65 -8.33
N TRP A 250 -7.03 -5.51 -8.24
CA TRP A 250 -6.40 -5.02 -7.01
C TRP A 250 -7.39 -4.66 -5.89
N ALA A 251 -8.70 -4.58 -6.18
CA ALA A 251 -9.69 -4.26 -5.16
C ALA A 251 -9.76 -5.31 -4.04
N ASP A 252 -9.40 -6.56 -4.33
CA ASP A 252 -9.34 -7.63 -3.33
C ASP A 252 -8.06 -7.62 -2.48
N GLN A 253 -7.09 -6.78 -2.85
CA GLN A 253 -5.79 -6.60 -2.17
C GLN A 253 -5.79 -5.36 -1.25
N ILE A 254 -6.93 -4.69 -1.10
CA ILE A 254 -7.08 -3.53 -0.21
C ILE A 254 -7.60 -3.99 1.16
N TYR A 255 -6.84 -3.61 2.16
CA TYR A 255 -7.09 -3.85 3.58
C TYR A 255 -7.11 -2.53 4.34
N VAL A 256 -7.60 -2.57 5.57
CA VAL A 256 -7.51 -1.44 6.50
C VAL A 256 -7.05 -1.96 7.85
N HIS A 257 -6.01 -1.37 8.38
CA HIS A 257 -5.62 -1.51 9.77
C HIS A 257 -6.48 -0.59 10.62
N HIS A 258 -7.21 -1.15 11.58
CA HIS A 258 -8.08 -0.43 12.50
C HIS A 258 -7.44 -0.34 13.87
N ARG A 259 -7.21 0.87 14.35
CA ARG A 259 -6.73 1.11 15.72
C ARG A 259 -7.88 1.51 16.62
N LEU A 260 -8.63 0.52 17.13
CA LEU A 260 -9.92 0.72 17.81
C LEU A 260 -9.83 1.65 19.04
N HIS A 261 -8.69 1.72 19.71
CA HIS A 261 -8.44 2.59 20.86
C HIS A 261 -7.78 3.93 20.52
N HIS A 262 -7.70 4.29 19.23
CA HIS A 262 -7.18 5.60 18.85
C HIS A 262 -8.12 6.72 19.32
N PRO A 263 -7.63 7.82 19.89
CA PRO A 263 -8.47 8.92 20.37
C PRO A 263 -9.47 9.44 19.33
N ASP A 264 -9.04 9.54 18.07
CA ASP A 264 -9.85 10.03 16.95
C ASP A 264 -10.62 8.91 16.23
N TYR A 265 -10.67 7.69 16.76
CA TYR A 265 -11.31 6.58 16.06
C TYR A 265 -12.79 6.83 15.79
N ALA A 266 -13.49 7.45 16.74
CA ALA A 266 -14.91 7.77 16.65
C ALA A 266 -15.20 9.10 15.92
N HIS A 267 -14.18 9.84 15.50
CA HIS A 267 -14.38 11.08 14.76
C HIS A 267 -15.05 10.81 13.42
N LEU A 268 -16.09 11.58 13.10
CA LEU A 268 -16.84 11.41 11.87
C LEU A 268 -16.03 11.93 10.65
N GLU A 269 -15.67 11.03 9.77
CA GLU A 269 -15.00 11.35 8.50
C GLU A 269 -15.98 11.48 7.32
N THR A 270 -17.27 11.43 7.57
CA THR A 270 -18.30 11.53 6.53
C THR A 270 -18.87 12.94 6.49
N GLY A 271 -19.15 13.43 5.28
CA GLY A 271 -19.95 14.65 5.08
C GLY A 271 -21.46 14.38 5.05
N ALA A 272 -21.89 13.13 5.34
CA ALA A 272 -23.31 12.79 5.37
C ALA A 272 -24.00 13.48 6.55
N THR A 273 -25.13 14.11 6.30
CA THR A 273 -25.93 14.82 7.33
C THR A 273 -26.75 13.88 8.20
N GLY A 274 -26.79 12.59 7.87
CA GLY A 274 -27.65 11.62 8.56
C GLY A 274 -29.13 11.72 8.23
N ASP A 275 -29.49 12.56 7.25
CA ASP A 275 -30.87 12.70 6.81
C ASP A 275 -31.38 11.41 6.19
N GLN A 276 -32.53 10.97 6.62
CA GLN A 276 -33.19 9.80 6.05
C GLN A 276 -33.76 10.17 4.67
N LEU A 277 -33.53 9.30 3.69
CA LEU A 277 -34.16 9.45 2.40
C LEU A 277 -35.69 9.35 2.57
N PRO A 278 -36.48 10.26 1.92
CA PRO A 278 -37.92 10.18 1.97
C PRO A 278 -38.40 8.85 1.36
N LEU A 279 -39.52 8.34 1.88
CA LEU A 279 -40.18 7.20 1.26
C LEU A 279 -40.55 7.56 -0.20
N ALA A 280 -40.21 6.65 -1.11
CA ALA A 280 -40.71 6.79 -2.48
C ALA A 280 -42.24 6.79 -2.48
N PRO A 281 -42.86 7.62 -3.32
CA PRO A 281 -44.34 7.67 -3.42
C PRO A 281 -44.95 6.35 -3.91
#